data_a12e76ed46ae75dc9552a6bd97a411bb
#
_entry.id   a12e76ed46ae75dc9552a6bd97a411bb
#
_cell.length_a   1.000
_cell.length_b   1.000
_cell.length_c   1.000
_cell.angle_alpha   90.00
_cell.angle_beta   90.00
_cell.angle_gamma   90.00
#
_symmetry.space_group_name_H-M   'P 1'
#
loop_
_entity.id
_entity.type
_entity.pdbx_description
1 polymer ?
#
loop_
_entity_poly.entity_id
_entity_poly.type
_entity_poly.pdbx_seq_one_letter_code
_entity_poly.pdbx_strand_id
1 'polypeptide(L)'
;MVRRTRYRARRRSGGRWVLVFIVACVIVAILAALIYLPRIFFSSGTPSRASDDAYCSAKPADGPSYSLMPEQAQNAELIANIAINRGLPDHAATVAIATAMQESRITNLSYGDLDSIGLFQQRPSQGWGTVEQVSDMTYATNIFYDHLMQVPDWETIPIEDAAQEVQRSGYPDLYATWDAMAHAWAAG
;
A
#
# COMPACT_ATOMS: atom_id res chain seq x y z
N MET A 1 -91.14 -29.31 -28.48
CA MET A 1 -90.79 -29.18 -27.06
C MET A 1 -89.27 -29.37 -26.98
N VAL A 2 -88.52 -28.32 -26.82
CA VAL A 2 -87.06 -28.39 -26.78
C VAL A 2 -86.59 -27.97 -25.37
N ARG A 3 -86.00 -28.92 -24.64
CA ARG A 3 -85.41 -28.73 -23.29
C ARG A 3 -84.01 -28.06 -23.44
N ARG A 4 -83.88 -26.84 -22.95
CA ARG A 4 -82.58 -26.17 -22.82
C ARG A 4 -81.96 -26.59 -21.49
N THR A 5 -80.86 -27.35 -21.54
CA THR A 5 -79.98 -27.65 -20.40
C THR A 5 -79.07 -26.47 -20.13
N ARG A 6 -79.16 -25.85 -18.93
CA ARG A 6 -78.24 -24.78 -18.49
C ARG A 6 -77.00 -25.39 -17.92
N TYR A 7 -75.84 -25.18 -18.56
CA TYR A 7 -74.54 -25.48 -17.99
C TYR A 7 -74.13 -24.40 -16.99
N ARG A 8 -73.95 -24.81 -15.72
CA ARG A 8 -73.48 -23.95 -14.63
C ARG A 8 -71.96 -23.98 -14.63
N ALA A 9 -71.32 -22.88 -15.03
CA ALA A 9 -69.83 -22.71 -14.95
C ALA A 9 -69.38 -22.66 -13.49
N ARG A 10 -68.59 -23.66 -13.08
CA ARG A 10 -68.00 -23.77 -11.75
C ARG A 10 -66.78 -22.82 -11.72
N ARG A 11 -66.93 -21.68 -11.03
CA ARG A 11 -65.86 -20.68 -10.84
C ARG A 11 -64.73 -21.29 -10.01
N ARG A 12 -63.55 -21.59 -10.62
CA ARG A 12 -62.34 -22.05 -9.93
C ARG A 12 -61.76 -20.90 -9.10
N SER A 13 -61.87 -20.95 -7.77
CA SER A 13 -61.29 -19.98 -6.82
C SER A 13 -59.86 -20.33 -6.43
N GLY A 14 -59.14 -21.14 -7.22
CA GLY A 14 -57.82 -21.63 -6.90
C GLY A 14 -56.68 -20.59 -7.02
N GLY A 15 -56.88 -19.53 -7.85
CA GLY A 15 -55.81 -18.58 -8.13
C GLY A 15 -55.42 -17.67 -6.96
N ARG A 16 -56.38 -17.36 -6.09
CA ARG A 16 -56.11 -16.44 -4.96
C ARG A 16 -55.27 -17.08 -3.85
N TRP A 17 -55.40 -18.35 -3.62
CA TRP A 17 -54.63 -19.10 -2.62
C TRP A 17 -53.18 -19.33 -3.08
N VAL A 18 -52.94 -19.57 -4.36
CA VAL A 18 -51.60 -19.70 -4.94
C VAL A 18 -50.83 -18.37 -4.83
N LEU A 19 -51.51 -17.26 -5.10
CA LEU A 19 -50.91 -15.95 -4.98
C LEU A 19 -50.53 -15.62 -3.53
N VAL A 20 -51.39 -15.96 -2.57
CA VAL A 20 -51.12 -15.77 -1.13
C VAL A 20 -49.91 -16.62 -0.67
N PHE A 21 -49.81 -17.87 -1.14
CA PHE A 21 -48.66 -18.72 -0.83
C PHE A 21 -47.35 -18.18 -1.42
N ILE A 22 -47.36 -17.67 -2.64
CA ILE A 22 -46.15 -17.08 -3.27
C ILE A 22 -45.70 -15.83 -2.51
N VAL A 23 -46.61 -14.94 -2.16
CA VAL A 23 -46.32 -13.73 -1.38
C VAL A 23 -45.77 -14.09 0.00
N ALA A 24 -46.34 -15.07 0.69
CA ALA A 24 -45.86 -15.54 1.99
C ALA A 24 -44.46 -16.13 1.90
N CYS A 25 -44.14 -16.94 0.88
CA CYS A 25 -42.79 -17.48 0.66
C CYS A 25 -41.76 -16.39 0.37
N VAL A 26 -42.12 -15.36 -0.42
CA VAL A 26 -41.23 -14.22 -0.72
C VAL A 26 -40.97 -13.43 0.57
N ILE A 27 -41.95 -13.16 1.39
CA ILE A 27 -41.77 -12.44 2.66
C ILE A 27 -40.87 -13.24 3.61
N VAL A 28 -41.06 -14.57 3.72
CA VAL A 28 -40.18 -15.42 4.55
C VAL A 28 -38.77 -15.45 4.03
N ALA A 29 -38.55 -15.48 2.71
CA ALA A 29 -37.24 -15.43 2.11
C ALA A 29 -36.55 -14.08 2.37
N ILE A 30 -37.30 -12.96 2.28
CA ILE A 30 -36.78 -11.61 2.59
C ILE A 30 -36.44 -11.48 4.08
N LEU A 31 -37.29 -11.98 4.98
CA LEU A 31 -37.04 -11.97 6.41
C LEU A 31 -35.83 -12.85 6.79
N ALA A 32 -35.69 -14.02 6.16
CA ALA A 32 -34.52 -14.87 6.32
C ALA A 32 -33.25 -14.16 5.81
N ALA A 33 -33.31 -13.52 4.65
CA ALA A 33 -32.17 -12.72 4.12
C ALA A 33 -31.82 -11.58 5.05
N LEU A 34 -32.76 -10.87 5.63
CA LEU A 34 -32.54 -9.79 6.60
C LEU A 34 -31.94 -10.27 7.93
N ILE A 35 -32.19 -11.52 8.31
CA ILE A 35 -31.64 -12.13 9.53
C ILE A 35 -30.24 -12.72 9.27
N TYR A 36 -29.99 -13.32 8.09
CA TYR A 36 -28.74 -14.01 7.76
C TYR A 36 -27.69 -13.13 7.09
N LEU A 37 -28.08 -12.15 6.25
CA LEU A 37 -27.14 -11.21 5.60
C LEU A 37 -26.30 -10.39 6.59
N PRO A 38 -26.82 -9.86 7.73
CA PRO A 38 -25.98 -9.17 8.70
C PRO A 38 -24.92 -10.07 9.34
N ARG A 39 -25.15 -11.38 9.43
CA ARG A 39 -24.18 -12.30 10.03
C ARG A 39 -23.02 -12.65 9.09
N ILE A 40 -23.22 -12.53 7.80
CA ILE A 40 -22.16 -12.75 6.80
C ILE A 40 -21.32 -11.49 6.59
N PHE A 41 -21.96 -10.30 6.72
CA PHE A 41 -21.27 -9.01 6.57
C PHE A 41 -20.70 -8.45 7.88
N PHE A 42 -21.13 -8.94 9.06
CA PHE A 42 -20.62 -8.55 10.37
C PHE A 42 -19.76 -9.63 11.03
N SER A 43 -19.04 -10.41 10.23
CA SER A 43 -17.74 -10.93 10.66
C SER A 43 -16.69 -9.85 10.44
N SER A 44 -17.01 -8.65 10.87
CA SER A 44 -16.04 -7.64 11.19
C SER A 44 -15.31 -8.17 12.42
N GLY A 45 -14.14 -8.74 12.20
CA GLY A 45 -13.11 -8.49 13.16
C GLY A 45 -13.21 -6.98 13.47
N THR A 46 -13.51 -6.62 14.71
CA THR A 46 -13.30 -5.27 15.20
C THR A 46 -11.96 -4.86 14.62
N PRO A 47 -11.85 -3.73 13.89
CA PRO A 47 -10.54 -3.16 13.70
C PRO A 47 -10.03 -3.00 15.14
N SER A 48 -9.08 -3.82 15.52
CA SER A 48 -8.26 -3.53 16.67
C SER A 48 -7.86 -2.08 16.39
N ARG A 49 -8.32 -1.18 17.25
CA ARG A 49 -7.80 0.17 17.28
C ARG A 49 -6.33 -0.06 17.49
N ALA A 50 -5.58 -0.14 16.37
CA ALA A 50 -4.14 -0.13 16.41
C ALA A 50 -3.86 1.11 17.24
N SER A 51 -3.30 0.90 18.41
CA SER A 51 -2.76 1.99 19.19
C SER A 51 -1.92 2.80 18.22
N ASP A 52 -2.01 4.12 18.24
CA ASP A 52 -1.25 5.03 17.37
C ASP A 52 0.29 4.84 17.51
N ASP A 53 0.72 3.84 18.28
CA ASP A 53 2.08 3.38 18.56
C ASP A 53 2.42 2.02 17.91
N ALA A 54 1.69 1.57 16.88
CA ALA A 54 2.02 0.32 16.18
C ALA A 54 3.23 0.55 15.28
N TYR A 55 4.40 0.07 15.73
CA TYR A 55 5.62 0.03 14.90
C TYR A 55 5.64 -1.24 14.05
N CYS A 56 6.06 -1.10 12.80
CA CYS A 56 6.46 -2.23 11.97
C CYS A 56 7.93 -2.54 12.25
N SER A 57 8.30 -3.82 12.28
CA SER A 57 9.67 -4.23 12.61
C SER A 57 10.24 -5.14 11.54
N ALA A 58 11.43 -4.82 11.05
CA ALA A 58 12.27 -5.71 10.28
C ALA A 58 13.38 -6.25 11.19
N LYS A 59 13.64 -7.54 11.10
CA LYS A 59 14.67 -8.21 11.89
C LYS A 59 15.49 -9.13 10.98
N PRO A 60 16.77 -8.83 10.77
CA PRO A 60 17.68 -9.78 10.13
C PRO A 60 17.76 -11.09 10.92
N ALA A 61 18.14 -12.19 10.26
CA ALA A 61 18.29 -13.49 10.90
C ALA A 61 19.20 -13.43 12.14
N ASP A 62 20.27 -12.65 12.07
CA ASP A 62 21.30 -12.54 13.10
C ASP A 62 21.57 -11.07 13.48
N GLY A 63 20.51 -10.33 13.91
CA GLY A 63 20.69 -8.91 14.21
C GLY A 63 19.63 -8.30 15.11
N PRO A 64 19.80 -7.02 15.50
CA PRO A 64 18.78 -6.28 16.22
C PRO A 64 17.54 -6.06 15.37
N SER A 65 16.40 -5.88 16.02
CA SER A 65 15.17 -5.49 15.35
C SER A 65 15.17 -3.97 15.10
N TYR A 66 14.77 -3.55 13.91
CA TYR A 66 14.63 -2.14 13.54
C TYR A 66 13.14 -1.81 13.33
N SER A 67 12.64 -0.88 14.11
CA SER A 67 11.23 -0.49 14.10
C SER A 67 11.04 0.85 13.39
N LEU A 68 10.06 0.88 12.48
CA LEU A 68 9.62 2.07 11.75
C LEU A 68 8.16 2.35 12.09
N MET A 69 7.76 3.62 12.01
CA MET A 69 6.34 3.98 12.01
C MET A 69 5.64 3.35 10.79
N PRO A 70 4.33 3.07 10.85
CA PRO A 70 3.62 2.42 9.74
C PRO A 70 3.81 3.10 8.38
N GLU A 71 3.79 4.43 8.32
CA GLU A 71 4.03 5.18 7.10
C GLU A 71 5.45 4.98 6.57
N GLN A 72 6.44 5.05 7.45
CA GLN A 72 7.85 4.83 7.09
C GLN A 72 8.08 3.42 6.57
N ALA A 73 7.45 2.41 7.20
CA ALA A 73 7.53 1.02 6.77
C ALA A 73 6.93 0.82 5.37
N GLN A 74 5.76 1.40 5.10
CA GLN A 74 5.12 1.36 3.78
C GLN A 74 5.99 2.04 2.71
N ASN A 75 6.62 3.16 3.05
CA ASN A 75 7.51 3.86 2.13
C ASN A 75 8.81 3.07 1.88
N ALA A 76 9.38 2.43 2.91
CA ALA A 76 10.54 1.55 2.76
C ALA A 76 10.21 0.34 1.88
N GLU A 77 9.04 -0.28 2.08
CA GLU A 77 8.54 -1.36 1.24
C GLU A 77 8.32 -0.92 -0.22
N LEU A 78 7.78 0.26 -0.45
CA LEU A 78 7.65 0.83 -1.80
C LEU A 78 9.01 0.97 -2.48
N ILE A 79 10.01 1.51 -1.77
CA ILE A 79 11.39 1.65 -2.29
C ILE A 79 11.96 0.27 -2.66
N ALA A 80 11.87 -0.71 -1.77
CA ALA A 80 12.36 -2.07 -2.00
C ALA A 80 11.66 -2.75 -3.18
N ASN A 81 10.32 -2.67 -3.24
CA ASN A 81 9.53 -3.25 -4.32
C ASN A 81 9.87 -2.66 -5.70
N ILE A 82 10.21 -1.36 -5.78
CA ILE A 82 10.66 -0.75 -7.03
C ILE A 82 12.02 -1.34 -7.46
N ALA A 83 12.96 -1.55 -6.52
CA ALA A 83 14.24 -2.21 -6.83
C ALA A 83 14.02 -3.62 -7.37
N ILE A 84 13.19 -4.43 -6.69
CA ILE A 84 12.82 -5.80 -7.10
C ILE A 84 12.21 -5.79 -8.51
N ASN A 85 11.24 -4.93 -8.76
CA ASN A 85 10.56 -4.83 -10.05
C ASN A 85 11.49 -4.40 -11.20
N ARG A 86 12.58 -3.70 -10.87
CA ARG A 86 13.63 -3.31 -11.81
C ARG A 86 14.73 -4.37 -11.94
N GLY A 87 14.68 -5.46 -11.17
CA GLY A 87 15.72 -6.50 -11.16
C GLY A 87 17.04 -6.02 -10.55
N LEU A 88 17.01 -5.00 -9.68
CA LEU A 88 18.18 -4.50 -8.99
C LEU A 88 18.50 -5.38 -7.77
N PRO A 89 19.76 -5.51 -7.37
CA PRO A 89 20.13 -6.26 -6.17
C PRO A 89 19.68 -5.53 -4.88
N ASP A 90 19.59 -6.28 -3.76
CA ASP A 90 19.19 -5.76 -2.45
C ASP A 90 20.04 -4.56 -2.01
N HIS A 91 21.29 -4.49 -2.46
CA HIS A 91 22.17 -3.36 -2.20
C HIS A 91 21.58 -2.04 -2.70
N ALA A 92 20.90 -2.03 -3.86
CA ALA A 92 20.24 -0.83 -4.37
C ALA A 92 19.15 -0.35 -3.42
N ALA A 93 18.30 -1.28 -2.93
CA ALA A 93 17.25 -0.96 -1.97
C ALA A 93 17.86 -0.46 -0.64
N THR A 94 18.96 -1.06 -0.18
CA THR A 94 19.68 -0.63 1.02
C THR A 94 20.18 0.81 0.87
N VAL A 95 20.87 1.13 -0.23
CA VAL A 95 21.33 2.51 -0.50
C VAL A 95 20.17 3.50 -0.50
N ALA A 96 19.06 3.17 -1.19
CA ALA A 96 17.92 4.07 -1.30
C ALA A 96 17.20 4.26 0.04
N ILE A 97 16.97 3.20 0.83
CA ILE A 97 16.32 3.28 2.15
C ILE A 97 17.20 4.06 3.13
N ALA A 98 18.52 3.82 3.16
CA ALA A 98 19.44 4.57 3.99
C ALA A 98 19.45 6.07 3.62
N THR A 99 19.44 6.37 2.33
CA THR A 99 19.33 7.73 1.83
C THR A 99 18.03 8.39 2.26
N ALA A 100 16.87 7.75 2.00
CA ALA A 100 15.58 8.29 2.38
C ALA A 100 15.45 8.47 3.90
N MET A 101 16.04 7.59 4.70
CA MET A 101 16.06 7.74 6.16
C MET A 101 16.88 8.98 6.57
N GLN A 102 18.00 9.23 5.94
CA GLN A 102 18.84 10.40 6.23
C GLN A 102 18.17 11.70 5.79
N GLU A 103 17.56 11.72 4.60
CA GLU A 103 17.03 12.93 3.97
C GLU A 103 15.67 13.37 4.58
N SER A 104 14.78 12.42 4.83
CA SER A 104 13.38 12.72 5.21
C SER A 104 12.84 11.88 6.36
N ARG A 105 13.63 10.98 6.95
CA ARG A 105 13.13 9.92 7.85
C ARG A 105 12.12 9.01 7.16
N ILE A 106 12.36 8.71 5.89
CA ILE A 106 11.46 7.91 5.03
C ILE A 106 10.03 8.49 5.00
N THR A 107 9.89 9.80 5.03
CA THR A 107 8.60 10.51 4.99
C THR A 107 8.53 11.36 3.73
N ASN A 108 7.40 11.33 3.02
CA ASN A 108 7.22 12.14 1.82
C ASN A 108 6.92 13.60 2.17
N LEU A 109 7.96 14.36 2.47
CA LEU A 109 7.85 15.75 2.92
C LEU A 109 7.50 16.67 1.76
N SER A 110 6.52 17.58 1.97
CA SER A 110 6.18 18.65 1.01
C SER A 110 7.07 19.89 1.13
N TYR A 111 8.11 19.82 1.94
CA TYR A 111 9.05 20.93 2.23
C TYR A 111 10.45 20.38 2.49
N GLY A 112 11.46 21.26 2.43
CA GLY A 112 12.83 20.94 2.74
C GLY A 112 13.72 22.18 2.67
N ASP A 113 15.03 21.99 2.67
CA ASP A 113 15.96 23.08 2.46
C ASP A 113 15.91 23.55 0.99
N LEU A 114 15.87 24.85 0.79
CA LEU A 114 15.70 25.49 -0.52
C LEU A 114 14.42 24.99 -1.21
N ASP A 115 14.54 24.28 -2.33
CA ASP A 115 13.43 23.68 -3.09
C ASP A 115 13.39 22.15 -2.98
N SER A 116 14.01 21.58 -1.93
CA SER A 116 14.03 20.13 -1.69
C SER A 116 12.66 19.61 -1.30
N ILE A 117 12.23 18.48 -1.88
CA ILE A 117 10.91 17.86 -1.67
C ILE A 117 11.02 16.33 -1.66
N GLY A 118 10.10 15.70 -0.96
CA GLY A 118 9.84 14.27 -1.05
C GLY A 118 10.76 13.39 -0.22
N LEU A 119 10.68 12.08 -0.49
CA LEU A 119 11.43 11.04 0.26
C LEU A 119 12.93 11.25 0.26
N PHE A 120 13.49 11.70 -0.87
CA PHE A 120 14.93 11.85 -1.08
C PHE A 120 15.38 13.30 -1.04
N GLN A 121 14.50 14.24 -0.64
CA GLN A 121 14.79 15.68 -0.65
C GLN A 121 15.39 16.15 -1.98
N GLN A 122 14.80 15.66 -3.06
CA GLN A 122 15.21 15.98 -4.43
C GLN A 122 14.82 17.41 -4.79
N ARG A 123 15.69 18.09 -5.54
CA ARG A 123 15.51 19.51 -5.88
C ARG A 123 15.13 19.68 -7.36
N PRO A 124 13.92 20.20 -7.64
CA PRO A 124 13.52 20.54 -9.02
C PRO A 124 14.52 21.43 -9.75
N SER A 125 15.08 22.44 -9.05
CA SER A 125 16.10 23.34 -9.61
C SER A 125 17.42 22.65 -10.00
N GLN A 126 17.65 21.43 -9.51
CA GLN A 126 18.84 20.64 -9.81
C GLN A 126 18.61 19.54 -10.85
N GLY A 127 17.44 19.57 -11.49
CA GLY A 127 17.13 18.65 -12.60
C GLY A 127 16.54 17.30 -12.18
N TRP A 128 16.10 17.14 -10.94
CA TRP A 128 15.48 15.90 -10.46
C TRP A 128 14.05 15.67 -11.00
N GLY A 129 13.44 16.68 -11.61
CA GLY A 129 12.09 16.65 -12.14
C GLY A 129 11.29 17.88 -11.76
N THR A 130 10.01 17.92 -12.10
CA THR A 130 9.11 18.97 -11.63
C THR A 130 8.73 18.76 -10.16
N VAL A 131 8.14 19.77 -9.52
CA VAL A 131 7.62 19.66 -8.13
C VAL A 131 6.65 18.50 -8.01
N GLU A 132 5.74 18.34 -8.96
CA GLU A 132 4.76 17.25 -8.98
C GLU A 132 5.43 15.88 -9.11
N GLN A 133 6.48 15.79 -9.94
CA GLN A 133 7.22 14.54 -10.14
C GLN A 133 8.00 14.12 -8.90
N VAL A 134 8.79 15.01 -8.29
CA VAL A 134 9.57 14.65 -7.10
C VAL A 134 8.71 14.47 -5.84
N SER A 135 7.47 14.96 -5.87
CA SER A 135 6.47 14.68 -4.83
C SER A 135 5.79 13.30 -4.98
N ASP A 136 5.85 12.70 -6.17
CA ASP A 136 5.40 11.33 -6.38
C ASP A 136 6.51 10.35 -5.95
N MET A 137 6.22 9.54 -4.94
CA MET A 137 7.21 8.62 -4.36
C MET A 137 7.72 7.58 -5.35
N THR A 138 6.87 7.14 -6.28
CA THR A 138 7.26 6.17 -7.31
C THR A 138 8.23 6.81 -8.31
N TYR A 139 7.93 8.01 -8.78
CA TYR A 139 8.84 8.77 -9.64
C TYR A 139 10.16 9.07 -8.92
N ALA A 140 10.09 9.63 -7.70
CA ALA A 140 11.24 9.99 -6.90
C ALA A 140 12.20 8.82 -6.66
N THR A 141 11.65 7.63 -6.40
CA THR A 141 12.44 6.41 -6.23
C THR A 141 13.03 5.91 -7.54
N ASN A 142 12.26 5.95 -8.62
CA ASN A 142 12.78 5.53 -9.94
C ASN A 142 13.92 6.43 -10.42
N ILE A 143 13.80 7.76 -10.30
CA ILE A 143 14.85 8.68 -10.72
C ILE A 143 16.08 8.55 -9.81
N PHE A 144 15.90 8.25 -8.52
CA PHE A 144 17.01 7.93 -7.63
C PHE A 144 17.79 6.71 -8.14
N TYR A 145 17.12 5.61 -8.48
CA TYR A 145 17.79 4.43 -9.04
C TYR A 145 18.42 4.70 -10.39
N ASP A 146 17.83 5.53 -11.24
CA ASP A 146 18.43 5.94 -12.52
C ASP A 146 19.78 6.65 -12.30
N HIS A 147 19.87 7.49 -11.28
CA HIS A 147 21.14 8.14 -10.90
C HIS A 147 22.11 7.16 -10.23
N LEU A 148 21.62 6.28 -9.35
CA LEU A 148 22.45 5.27 -8.70
C LEU A 148 23.14 4.36 -9.71
N MET A 149 22.44 3.89 -10.72
CA MET A 149 23.00 3.04 -11.77
C MET A 149 24.06 3.74 -12.64
N GLN A 150 24.21 5.05 -12.55
CA GLN A 150 25.25 5.80 -13.23
C GLN A 150 26.53 5.97 -12.37
N VAL A 151 26.45 5.66 -11.09
CA VAL A 151 27.60 5.70 -10.17
C VAL A 151 28.53 4.51 -10.49
N PRO A 152 29.82 4.74 -10.76
CA PRO A 152 30.75 3.62 -10.98
C PRO A 152 30.80 2.68 -9.78
N ASP A 153 30.80 1.39 -10.05
CA ASP A 153 30.94 0.32 -9.05
C ASP A 153 29.89 0.35 -7.93
N TRP A 154 28.75 1.01 -8.13
CA TRP A 154 27.72 1.23 -7.12
C TRP A 154 27.22 -0.08 -6.45
N GLU A 155 27.32 -1.23 -7.13
CA GLU A 155 26.91 -2.53 -6.62
C GLU A 155 27.82 -3.06 -5.50
N THR A 156 29.02 -2.51 -5.35
CA THR A 156 30.08 -3.05 -4.49
C THR A 156 30.72 -2.03 -3.55
N ILE A 157 30.56 -0.74 -3.81
CA ILE A 157 31.06 0.31 -2.91
C ILE A 157 30.16 0.42 -1.68
N PRO A 158 30.68 0.96 -0.55
CA PRO A 158 29.89 1.24 0.64
C PRO A 158 28.62 2.05 0.34
N ILE A 159 27.54 1.83 1.09
CA ILE A 159 26.26 2.52 0.84
C ILE A 159 26.40 4.03 0.98
N GLU A 160 27.23 4.50 1.91
CA GLU A 160 27.50 5.93 2.12
C GLU A 160 28.17 6.56 0.91
N ASP A 161 29.10 5.86 0.26
CA ASP A 161 29.77 6.33 -0.95
C ASP A 161 28.77 6.39 -2.12
N ALA A 162 27.99 5.33 -2.32
CA ALA A 162 26.97 5.29 -3.35
C ALA A 162 25.89 6.39 -3.15
N ALA A 163 25.39 6.55 -1.93
CA ALA A 163 24.41 7.57 -1.57
C ALA A 163 24.98 8.98 -1.80
N GLN A 164 26.24 9.20 -1.40
CA GLN A 164 26.91 10.48 -1.57
C GLN A 164 27.10 10.87 -3.05
N GLU A 165 27.48 9.92 -3.90
CA GLU A 165 27.63 10.17 -5.33
C GLU A 165 26.29 10.56 -6.00
N VAL A 166 25.16 9.97 -5.53
CA VAL A 166 23.83 10.32 -6.01
C VAL A 166 23.36 11.68 -5.48
N GLN A 167 23.45 11.89 -4.15
CA GLN A 167 22.85 13.06 -3.48
C GLN A 167 23.78 14.29 -3.47
N ARG A 168 25.09 14.06 -3.47
CA ARG A 168 26.11 15.13 -3.34
C ARG A 168 25.88 16.00 -2.10
N SER A 169 25.54 15.33 -1.00
CA SER A 169 25.26 15.95 0.30
C SER A 169 26.53 16.61 0.88
N GLY A 170 26.35 17.60 1.74
CA GLY A 170 27.43 18.18 2.55
C GLY A 170 27.91 17.28 3.70
N TYR A 171 27.25 16.16 3.97
CA TYR A 171 27.45 15.26 5.12
C TYR A 171 27.48 13.78 4.72
N PRO A 172 28.51 13.33 3.99
CA PRO A 172 28.55 11.98 3.41
C PRO A 172 28.51 10.87 4.47
N ASP A 173 29.18 11.03 5.60
CA ASP A 173 29.33 9.99 6.63
C ASP A 173 28.01 9.64 7.35
N LEU A 174 26.96 10.44 7.20
CA LEU A 174 25.70 10.20 7.90
C LEU A 174 24.90 9.04 7.34
N TYR A 175 25.08 8.67 6.08
CA TYR A 175 24.37 7.56 5.45
C TYR A 175 24.75 6.21 6.06
N ALA A 176 26.02 6.00 6.41
CA ALA A 176 26.52 4.78 7.06
C ALA A 176 25.78 4.42 8.36
N THR A 177 25.27 5.44 9.06
CA THR A 177 24.48 5.24 10.31
C THR A 177 23.25 4.37 10.08
N TRP A 178 22.72 4.35 8.87
CA TRP A 178 21.46 3.68 8.53
C TRP A 178 21.65 2.33 7.85
N ASP A 179 22.89 1.90 7.55
CA ASP A 179 23.19 0.68 6.79
C ASP A 179 22.46 -0.55 7.34
N ALA A 180 22.70 -0.90 8.58
CA ALA A 180 22.13 -2.11 9.19
C ALA A 180 20.57 -2.08 9.21
N MET A 181 19.97 -0.92 9.45
CA MET A 181 18.51 -0.75 9.41
C MET A 181 17.99 -0.89 7.97
N ALA A 182 18.63 -0.20 7.04
CA ALA A 182 18.23 -0.20 5.64
C ALA A 182 18.37 -1.60 5.02
N HIS A 183 19.44 -2.32 5.34
CA HIS A 183 19.62 -3.72 4.92
C HIS A 183 18.52 -4.64 5.44
N ALA A 184 18.13 -4.47 6.71
CA ALA A 184 17.05 -5.27 7.29
C ALA A 184 15.70 -5.05 6.59
N TRP A 185 15.42 -3.85 6.11
CA TRP A 185 14.19 -3.50 5.40
C TRP A 185 14.25 -3.77 3.89
N ALA A 186 15.44 -3.83 3.31
CA ALA A 186 15.63 -4.19 1.90
C ALA A 186 15.47 -5.70 1.64
N ALA A 187 15.83 -6.53 2.65
CA ALA A 187 15.81 -7.99 2.55
C ALA A 187 14.47 -8.63 2.97
N GLY A 188 13.51 -7.86 3.49
CA GLY A 188 12.20 -8.34 3.97
C GLY A 188 11.11 -8.24 2.98
#